data_3e2766971e892534b06fe2abbb008b6f
#
_entry.id   3e2766971e892534b06fe2abbb008b6f
#
_cell.length_a   1.000
_cell.length_b   1.000
_cell.length_c   1.000
_cell.angle_alpha   90.00
_cell.angle_beta   90.00
_cell.angle_gamma   90.00
#
_symmetry.space_group_name_H-M   'P 1'
#
loop_
_entity.id
_entity.type
_entity.pdbx_description
1 polymer ?
#
loop_
_entity_poly.entity_id
_entity_poly.type
_entity_poly.pdbx_seq_one_letter_code
_entity_poly.pdbx_strand_id
1 'polypeptide(L)'
;SNAKRIFILIFLLGMTPAVSSEETWIVEDIRISGLQRISAGSIFSNIPITIGDKVSLEDIQNITKSIFGTGNFDDIQIGRDGSALLINLKERPTIDEISIEGNEAIKSESLLDGLKKSGIYRGTLFKRSVFENLSSELERQYISQGRYGADVKVSSENLERNRVKLNIEIDEGSTARIKKVNIVGNENFSEEELLRFFKLKPRTWRSIFSKREPYSKENLKGDLETVSYTHLTLPTNRCV
;
A
#
# COMPACT_ATOMS: atom_id res chain seq x y z
N SER A 1 -85.61 17.69 -9.67
CA SER A 1 -84.23 18.11 -9.75
C SER A 1 -83.41 17.36 -8.66
N ASN A 2 -82.69 16.33 -9.07
CA ASN A 2 -82.01 15.42 -8.17
C ASN A 2 -80.57 15.91 -7.86
N ALA A 3 -80.30 16.29 -6.64
CA ALA A 3 -78.99 16.58 -6.14
C ALA A 3 -78.35 15.25 -5.57
N LYS A 4 -77.43 14.67 -6.31
CA LYS A 4 -76.66 13.55 -5.84
C LYS A 4 -75.59 14.05 -4.83
N ARG A 5 -75.73 13.67 -3.57
CA ARG A 5 -74.69 13.83 -2.55
C ARG A 5 -73.68 12.77 -2.73
N ILE A 6 -72.43 13.12 -3.18
CA ILE A 6 -71.25 12.25 -3.21
C ILE A 6 -70.67 12.32 -1.83
N PHE A 7 -70.65 11.17 -1.13
CA PHE A 7 -69.99 10.96 0.15
C PHE A 7 -68.53 10.55 -0.18
N ILE A 8 -67.62 11.49 -0.01
CA ILE A 8 -66.14 11.16 -0.11
C ILE A 8 -65.70 10.57 1.24
N LEU A 9 -65.52 9.25 1.26
CA LEU A 9 -64.92 8.55 2.37
C LEU A 9 -63.39 8.73 2.31
N ILE A 10 -62.84 9.65 3.10
CA ILE A 10 -61.40 9.82 3.25
C ILE A 10 -60.89 8.66 4.13
N PHE A 11 -60.27 7.68 3.47
CA PHE A 11 -59.56 6.58 4.15
C PHE A 11 -58.21 7.12 4.60
N LEU A 12 -58.13 7.61 5.85
CA LEU A 12 -56.87 7.98 6.50
C LEU A 12 -56.10 6.67 6.80
N LEU A 13 -55.24 6.28 5.85
CA LEU A 13 -54.28 5.22 6.08
C LEU A 13 -53.26 5.75 7.12
N GLY A 14 -53.49 5.38 8.38
CA GLY A 14 -52.52 5.65 9.43
C GLY A 14 -51.22 4.88 9.17
N MET A 15 -50.21 5.57 8.61
CA MET A 15 -48.82 5.10 8.62
C MET A 15 -48.38 5.11 10.09
N THR A 16 -48.50 3.99 10.78
CA THR A 16 -47.78 3.75 12.02
C THR A 16 -46.29 3.64 11.63
N PRO A 17 -45.41 4.48 12.19
CA PRO A 17 -43.98 4.23 12.04
C PRO A 17 -43.70 2.84 12.61
N ALA A 18 -43.16 1.94 11.80
CA ALA A 18 -42.61 0.71 12.31
C ALA A 18 -41.42 1.11 13.21
N VAL A 19 -41.68 1.11 14.51
CA VAL A 19 -40.61 1.19 15.50
C VAL A 19 -39.85 -0.12 15.36
N SER A 20 -38.73 -0.06 14.66
CA SER A 20 -37.74 -1.14 14.65
C SER A 20 -37.29 -1.30 16.09
N SER A 21 -37.82 -2.29 16.80
CA SER A 21 -37.32 -2.64 18.11
C SER A 21 -35.87 -3.12 17.92
N GLU A 22 -34.91 -2.35 18.39
CA GLU A 22 -33.52 -2.84 18.46
C GLU A 22 -33.53 -4.15 19.24
N GLU A 23 -33.13 -5.21 18.56
CA GLU A 23 -33.01 -6.51 19.19
C GLU A 23 -31.84 -6.47 20.17
N THR A 24 -32.17 -6.41 21.44
CA THR A 24 -31.20 -6.38 22.54
C THR A 24 -31.33 -7.62 23.41
N TRP A 25 -30.21 -8.13 23.95
CA TRP A 25 -30.20 -9.25 24.87
C TRP A 25 -29.18 -9.03 26.00
N ILE A 26 -29.36 -9.78 27.11
CA ILE A 26 -28.41 -9.77 28.22
C ILE A 26 -27.33 -10.81 27.94
N VAL A 27 -26.06 -10.39 28.03
CA VAL A 27 -24.91 -11.28 27.85
C VAL A 27 -24.60 -11.98 29.18
N GLU A 28 -24.75 -13.31 29.18
CA GLU A 28 -24.43 -14.13 30.38
C GLU A 28 -23.06 -14.80 30.26
N ASP A 29 -22.51 -14.90 29.04
CA ASP A 29 -21.22 -15.51 28.78
C ASP A 29 -20.54 -14.82 27.58
N ILE A 30 -19.20 -14.75 27.58
CA ILE A 30 -18.39 -14.23 26.47
C ILE A 30 -17.36 -15.28 26.11
N ARG A 31 -17.46 -15.83 24.87
CA ARG A 31 -16.55 -16.86 24.39
C ARG A 31 -15.67 -16.28 23.27
N ILE A 32 -14.36 -16.33 23.49
CA ILE A 32 -13.36 -15.86 22.53
C ILE A 32 -12.63 -17.07 21.96
N SER A 33 -12.48 -17.12 20.64
CA SER A 33 -11.76 -18.19 19.94
C SER A 33 -10.83 -17.61 18.86
N GLY A 34 -9.88 -18.43 18.37
CA GLY A 34 -8.95 -18.07 17.32
C GLY A 34 -7.69 -17.33 17.78
N LEU A 35 -7.51 -17.13 19.08
CA LEU A 35 -6.30 -16.54 19.66
C LEU A 35 -5.14 -17.55 19.63
N GLN A 36 -3.94 -17.06 19.28
CA GLN A 36 -2.71 -17.84 19.24
C GLN A 36 -1.57 -17.22 20.04
N ARG A 37 -1.35 -15.91 19.92
CA ARG A 37 -0.29 -15.15 20.60
C ARG A 37 -0.86 -14.14 21.58
N ILE A 38 -2.05 -13.64 21.30
CA ILE A 38 -2.71 -12.61 22.11
C ILE A 38 -3.50 -13.29 23.22
N SER A 39 -3.37 -12.79 24.44
CA SER A 39 -4.14 -13.32 25.57
C SER A 39 -5.61 -12.88 25.51
N ALA A 40 -6.52 -13.74 25.95
CA ALA A 40 -7.93 -13.38 26.06
C ALA A 40 -8.15 -12.16 26.99
N GLY A 41 -7.34 -12.01 28.03
CA GLY A 41 -7.40 -10.85 28.94
C GLY A 41 -7.14 -9.53 28.22
N SER A 42 -6.25 -9.51 27.23
CA SER A 42 -6.02 -8.32 26.40
C SER A 42 -7.25 -7.95 25.55
N ILE A 43 -8.01 -8.95 25.10
CA ILE A 43 -9.25 -8.70 24.35
C ILE A 43 -10.33 -8.17 25.30
N PHE A 44 -10.52 -8.77 26.47
CA PHE A 44 -11.48 -8.30 27.47
C PHE A 44 -11.24 -6.84 27.87
N SER A 45 -9.99 -6.41 27.97
CA SER A 45 -9.64 -5.01 28.29
C SER A 45 -10.03 -4.03 27.18
N ASN A 46 -10.24 -4.49 25.94
CA ASN A 46 -10.63 -3.68 24.79
C ASN A 46 -12.13 -3.77 24.45
N ILE A 47 -12.88 -4.63 25.12
CA ILE A 47 -14.32 -4.78 24.93
C ILE A 47 -15.05 -3.87 25.92
N PRO A 48 -15.92 -2.94 25.49
CA PRO A 48 -16.62 -2.01 26.37
C PRO A 48 -17.88 -2.62 27.02
N ILE A 49 -17.96 -3.94 27.15
CA ILE A 49 -19.08 -4.67 27.76
C ILE A 49 -18.59 -5.73 28.74
N THR A 50 -19.45 -6.05 29.71
CA THR A 50 -19.23 -7.07 30.72
C THR A 50 -20.41 -8.06 30.78
N ILE A 51 -20.19 -9.18 31.45
CA ILE A 51 -21.27 -10.15 31.73
C ILE A 51 -22.35 -9.46 32.55
N GLY A 52 -23.62 -9.60 32.12
CA GLY A 52 -24.78 -8.96 32.69
C GLY A 52 -25.24 -7.71 31.95
N ASP A 53 -24.44 -7.18 31.05
CA ASP A 53 -24.82 -6.02 30.24
C ASP A 53 -25.85 -6.38 29.17
N LYS A 54 -26.72 -5.40 28.88
CA LYS A 54 -27.66 -5.47 27.78
C LYS A 54 -26.96 -5.00 26.50
N VAL A 55 -26.86 -5.86 25.49
CA VAL A 55 -26.12 -5.64 24.25
C VAL A 55 -27.08 -5.44 23.09
N SER A 56 -26.79 -4.45 22.27
CA SER A 56 -27.46 -4.11 21.02
C SER A 56 -26.56 -4.42 19.82
N LEU A 57 -27.11 -4.25 18.61
CA LEU A 57 -26.31 -4.35 17.37
C LEU A 57 -25.25 -3.24 17.29
N GLU A 58 -25.53 -2.05 17.81
CA GLU A 58 -24.59 -0.94 17.89
C GLU A 58 -23.38 -1.29 18.78
N ASP A 59 -23.63 -1.94 19.91
CA ASP A 59 -22.55 -2.40 20.80
C ASP A 59 -21.64 -3.41 20.11
N ILE A 60 -22.18 -4.33 19.31
CA ILE A 60 -21.40 -5.27 18.50
C ILE A 60 -20.51 -4.53 17.52
N GLN A 61 -21.03 -3.48 16.85
CA GLN A 61 -20.22 -2.68 15.93
C GLN A 61 -19.09 -1.95 16.67
N ASN A 62 -19.35 -1.43 17.86
CA ASN A 62 -18.36 -0.74 18.68
C ASN A 62 -17.27 -1.71 19.17
N ILE A 63 -17.65 -2.93 19.61
CA ILE A 63 -16.70 -3.99 19.95
C ILE A 63 -15.82 -4.33 18.74
N THR A 64 -16.43 -4.55 17.58
CA THR A 64 -15.71 -4.87 16.33
C THR A 64 -14.69 -3.78 15.99
N LYS A 65 -15.10 -2.50 16.04
CA LYS A 65 -14.21 -1.35 15.80
C LYS A 65 -13.08 -1.29 16.82
N SER A 66 -13.37 -1.52 18.10
CA SER A 66 -12.37 -1.49 19.16
C SER A 66 -11.30 -2.57 18.96
N ILE A 67 -11.71 -3.81 18.74
CA ILE A 67 -10.79 -4.93 18.51
C ILE A 67 -10.01 -4.73 17.21
N PHE A 68 -10.68 -4.30 16.12
CA PHE A 68 -10.04 -4.06 14.82
C PHE A 68 -9.04 -2.91 14.90
N GLY A 69 -9.33 -1.89 15.69
CA GLY A 69 -8.47 -0.72 15.94
C GLY A 69 -7.11 -1.08 16.55
N THR A 70 -6.99 -2.22 17.21
CA THR A 70 -5.70 -2.73 17.73
C THR A 70 -4.72 -3.09 16.62
N GLY A 71 -5.22 -3.33 15.39
CA GLY A 71 -4.42 -3.70 14.22
C GLY A 71 -3.90 -5.14 14.21
N ASN A 72 -4.24 -5.93 15.23
CA ASN A 72 -3.69 -7.28 15.44
C ASN A 72 -4.44 -8.39 14.68
N PHE A 73 -5.61 -8.08 14.14
CA PHE A 73 -6.52 -9.08 13.56
C PHE A 73 -6.76 -8.84 12.08
N ASP A 74 -6.81 -9.91 11.31
CA ASP A 74 -7.19 -9.92 9.89
C ASP A 74 -8.70 -10.05 9.72
N ASP A 75 -9.35 -10.79 10.64
CA ASP A 75 -10.79 -11.00 10.59
C ASP A 75 -11.35 -11.07 12.02
N ILE A 76 -12.56 -10.54 12.18
CA ILE A 76 -13.31 -10.48 13.41
C ILE A 76 -14.75 -10.84 13.09
N GLN A 77 -15.23 -11.94 13.68
CA GLN A 77 -16.61 -12.38 13.54
C GLN A 77 -17.26 -12.39 14.91
N ILE A 78 -18.32 -11.61 15.11
CA ILE A 78 -19.06 -11.56 16.34
C ILE A 78 -20.45 -12.11 16.08
N GLY A 79 -20.85 -13.07 16.90
CA GLY A 79 -22.14 -13.73 16.81
C GLY A 79 -22.77 -13.92 18.18
N ARG A 80 -23.99 -14.45 18.17
CA ARG A 80 -24.77 -14.79 19.35
C ARG A 80 -25.11 -16.27 19.38
N ASP A 81 -24.97 -16.90 20.53
CA ASP A 81 -25.45 -18.25 20.80
C ASP A 81 -26.24 -18.26 22.13
N GLY A 82 -27.58 -18.17 22.02
CA GLY A 82 -28.45 -17.99 23.18
C GLY A 82 -28.17 -16.65 23.85
N SER A 83 -27.71 -16.69 25.13
CA SER A 83 -27.25 -15.52 25.90
C SER A 83 -25.73 -15.29 25.83
N ALA A 84 -24.99 -16.16 25.13
CA ALA A 84 -23.54 -16.02 24.97
C ALA A 84 -23.18 -15.11 23.75
N LEU A 85 -22.19 -14.23 23.96
CA LEU A 85 -21.53 -13.50 22.91
C LEU A 85 -20.33 -14.30 22.40
N LEU A 86 -20.32 -14.65 21.12
CA LEU A 86 -19.25 -15.36 20.47
C LEU A 86 -18.34 -14.37 19.71
N ILE A 87 -17.04 -14.39 19.97
CA ILE A 87 -16.05 -13.56 19.31
C ILE A 87 -14.99 -14.48 18.70
N ASN A 88 -15.07 -14.67 17.37
CA ASN A 88 -14.08 -15.44 16.63
C ASN A 88 -13.08 -14.47 16.00
N LEU A 89 -11.81 -14.66 16.31
CA LEU A 89 -10.72 -13.77 15.92
C LEU A 89 -9.72 -14.52 15.05
N LYS A 90 -9.25 -13.86 13.99
CA LYS A 90 -8.13 -14.35 13.20
C LYS A 90 -6.97 -13.38 13.36
N GLU A 91 -5.96 -13.79 14.15
CA GLU A 91 -4.77 -12.97 14.35
C GLU A 91 -3.98 -12.79 13.06
N ARG A 92 -3.43 -11.60 12.84
CA ARG A 92 -2.45 -11.35 11.77
C ARG A 92 -1.17 -12.12 12.03
N PRO A 93 -0.62 -12.80 11.02
CA PRO A 93 0.66 -13.46 11.17
C PRO A 93 1.79 -12.44 11.36
N THR A 94 2.89 -12.88 11.93
CA THR A 94 4.15 -12.12 11.99
C THR A 94 5.11 -12.55 10.89
N ILE A 95 5.84 -11.59 10.36
CA ILE A 95 6.92 -11.86 9.41
C ILE A 95 8.08 -12.49 10.18
N ASP A 96 8.45 -13.73 9.84
CA ASP A 96 9.57 -14.46 10.45
C ASP A 96 10.85 -14.36 9.60
N GLU A 97 10.71 -14.40 8.29
CA GLU A 97 11.81 -14.38 7.35
C GLU A 97 11.45 -13.56 6.11
N ILE A 98 12.43 -12.89 5.53
CA ILE A 98 12.34 -12.21 4.23
C ILE A 98 13.49 -12.74 3.38
N SER A 99 13.17 -13.44 2.28
CA SER A 99 14.12 -13.92 1.28
C SER A 99 14.05 -12.99 0.07
N ILE A 100 15.21 -12.55 -0.42
CA ILE A 100 15.34 -11.72 -1.63
C ILE A 100 16.31 -12.42 -2.56
N GLU A 101 15.86 -12.66 -3.79
CA GLU A 101 16.65 -13.36 -4.81
C GLU A 101 16.63 -12.58 -6.13
N GLY A 102 17.71 -12.69 -6.93
CA GLY A 102 17.83 -12.07 -8.26
C GLY A 102 18.25 -10.59 -8.26
N ASN A 103 18.56 -10.02 -7.09
CA ASN A 103 18.97 -8.62 -6.92
C ASN A 103 20.48 -8.44 -7.07
N GLU A 104 20.98 -8.23 -8.28
CA GLU A 104 22.40 -7.97 -8.56
C GLU A 104 22.76 -6.48 -8.48
N ALA A 105 21.89 -5.60 -8.98
CA ALA A 105 22.14 -4.16 -9.06
C ALA A 105 21.96 -3.44 -7.73
N ILE A 106 20.99 -3.87 -6.94
CA ILE A 106 20.70 -3.31 -5.61
C ILE A 106 21.06 -4.37 -4.57
N LYS A 107 21.95 -4.03 -3.64
CA LYS A 107 22.34 -4.96 -2.58
C LYS A 107 21.15 -5.30 -1.68
N SER A 108 21.10 -6.56 -1.23
CA SER A 108 20.00 -7.06 -0.34
C SER A 108 19.87 -6.21 0.92
N GLU A 109 20.97 -5.72 1.50
CA GLU A 109 20.92 -4.86 2.69
C GLU A 109 20.16 -3.56 2.41
N SER A 110 20.38 -2.94 1.24
CA SER A 110 19.68 -1.71 0.86
C SER A 110 18.19 -1.93 0.62
N LEU A 111 17.82 -3.08 0.04
CA LEU A 111 16.42 -3.47 -0.14
C LEU A 111 15.76 -3.73 1.22
N LEU A 112 16.41 -4.47 2.12
CA LEU A 112 15.92 -4.73 3.47
C LEU A 112 15.76 -3.44 4.29
N ASP A 113 16.68 -2.48 4.16
CA ASP A 113 16.56 -1.17 4.81
C ASP A 113 15.37 -0.37 4.26
N GLY A 114 15.12 -0.43 2.95
CA GLY A 114 13.94 0.15 2.32
C GLY A 114 12.64 -0.48 2.83
N LEU A 115 12.58 -1.80 2.87
CA LEU A 115 11.47 -2.56 3.42
C LEU A 115 11.20 -2.20 4.89
N LYS A 116 12.25 -2.09 5.69
CA LYS A 116 12.15 -1.69 7.10
C LYS A 116 11.57 -0.30 7.28
N LYS A 117 11.93 0.66 6.44
CA LYS A 117 11.34 2.01 6.45
C LYS A 117 9.85 1.99 6.10
N SER A 118 9.41 1.04 5.28
CA SER A 118 8.01 0.80 4.95
C SER A 118 7.27 -0.06 5.99
N GLY A 119 7.92 -0.41 7.10
CA GLY A 119 7.33 -1.21 8.19
C GLY A 119 7.33 -2.72 7.93
N ILE A 120 8.11 -3.20 6.95
CA ILE A 120 8.24 -4.62 6.60
C ILE A 120 9.60 -5.11 7.11
N TYR A 121 9.60 -5.83 8.22
CA TYR A 121 10.81 -6.44 8.77
C TYR A 121 10.45 -7.61 9.71
N ARG A 122 11.42 -8.45 10.00
CA ARG A 122 11.22 -9.61 10.88
C ARG A 122 10.62 -9.22 12.22
N GLY A 123 9.56 -9.89 12.64
CA GLY A 123 8.85 -9.65 13.90
C GLY A 123 7.68 -8.69 13.79
N THR A 124 7.47 -8.00 12.66
CA THR A 124 6.30 -7.15 12.46
C THR A 124 5.09 -7.93 11.99
N LEU A 125 3.91 -7.36 12.19
CA LEU A 125 2.66 -7.94 11.70
C LEU A 125 2.59 -7.83 10.17
N PHE A 126 2.27 -8.93 9.53
CA PHE A 126 2.00 -8.98 8.10
C PHE A 126 0.68 -8.29 7.78
N LYS A 127 0.74 -7.17 7.06
CA LYS A 127 -0.44 -6.43 6.59
C LYS A 127 -0.61 -6.65 5.09
N ARG A 128 -1.70 -7.29 4.69
CA ARG A 128 -1.98 -7.60 3.27
C ARG A 128 -1.94 -6.37 2.38
N SER A 129 -2.48 -5.23 2.82
CA SER A 129 -2.49 -3.99 2.05
C SER A 129 -1.09 -3.43 1.75
N VAL A 130 -0.13 -3.63 2.65
CA VAL A 130 1.26 -3.24 2.43
C VAL A 130 1.94 -4.21 1.47
N PHE A 131 1.66 -5.49 1.62
CA PHE A 131 2.19 -6.56 0.77
C PHE A 131 1.74 -6.43 -0.69
N GLU A 132 0.47 -6.12 -0.96
CA GLU A 132 -0.09 -5.99 -2.32
C GLU A 132 0.59 -4.88 -3.14
N ASN A 133 1.11 -3.83 -2.50
CA ASN A 133 1.79 -2.73 -3.17
C ASN A 133 3.31 -2.92 -3.27
N LEU A 134 3.86 -3.93 -2.60
CA LEU A 134 5.31 -4.10 -2.46
C LEU A 134 6.01 -4.36 -3.78
N SER A 135 5.43 -5.19 -4.65
CA SER A 135 5.97 -5.48 -5.99
C SER A 135 6.17 -4.19 -6.78
N SER A 136 5.09 -3.40 -6.92
CA SER A 136 5.14 -2.13 -7.67
C SER A 136 6.08 -1.09 -7.05
N GLU A 137 6.26 -1.09 -5.73
CA GLU A 137 7.20 -0.19 -5.07
C GLU A 137 8.65 -0.56 -5.38
N LEU A 138 8.98 -1.85 -5.31
CA LEU A 138 10.30 -2.36 -5.66
C LEU A 138 10.59 -2.16 -7.15
N GLU A 139 9.65 -2.43 -8.05
CA GLU A 139 9.79 -2.17 -9.48
C GLU A 139 10.09 -0.70 -9.75
N ARG A 140 9.39 0.23 -9.11
CA ARG A 140 9.67 1.68 -9.24
C ARG A 140 11.10 2.02 -8.83
N GLN A 141 11.61 1.37 -7.79
CA GLN A 141 12.99 1.56 -7.35
C GLN A 141 14.00 1.11 -8.42
N TYR A 142 13.76 -0.03 -9.08
CA TYR A 142 14.57 -0.51 -10.20
C TYR A 142 14.45 0.38 -11.44
N ILE A 143 13.25 0.86 -11.76
CA ILE A 143 13.00 1.80 -12.86
C ILE A 143 13.78 3.09 -12.65
N SER A 144 13.84 3.62 -11.41
CA SER A 144 14.61 4.82 -11.09
C SER A 144 16.11 4.67 -11.37
N GLN A 145 16.62 3.44 -11.32
CA GLN A 145 17.99 3.08 -11.66
C GLN A 145 18.18 2.71 -13.15
N GLY A 146 17.19 2.97 -14.01
CA GLY A 146 17.27 2.72 -15.44
C GLY A 146 16.97 1.27 -15.85
N ARG A 147 16.44 0.45 -14.94
CA ARG A 147 16.03 -0.94 -15.23
C ARG A 147 14.53 -1.00 -15.51
N TYR A 148 14.15 -0.54 -16.69
CA TYR A 148 12.74 -0.43 -17.10
C TYR A 148 12.04 -1.75 -17.39
N GLY A 149 12.79 -2.83 -17.53
CA GLY A 149 12.27 -4.19 -17.72
C GLY A 149 12.30 -5.02 -16.44
N ALA A 150 12.46 -4.40 -15.27
CA ALA A 150 12.44 -5.11 -14.01
C ALA A 150 11.04 -5.65 -13.71
N ASP A 151 10.97 -6.92 -13.28
CA ASP A 151 9.77 -7.62 -12.82
C ASP A 151 10.04 -8.13 -11.41
N VAL A 152 9.14 -7.82 -10.48
CA VAL A 152 9.28 -8.22 -9.09
C VAL A 152 8.07 -9.03 -8.66
N LYS A 153 8.32 -10.27 -8.28
CA LYS A 153 7.30 -11.18 -7.76
C LYS A 153 7.44 -11.29 -6.26
N VAL A 154 6.34 -10.99 -5.57
CA VAL A 154 6.29 -11.10 -4.11
C VAL A 154 5.28 -12.16 -3.74
N SER A 155 5.70 -13.13 -2.95
CA SER A 155 4.84 -14.20 -2.44
C SER A 155 5.03 -14.37 -0.93
N SER A 156 4.03 -14.96 -0.29
CA SER A 156 4.08 -15.27 1.14
C SER A 156 3.81 -16.74 1.38
N GLU A 157 4.60 -17.35 2.22
CA GLU A 157 4.44 -18.73 2.67
C GLU A 157 4.04 -18.74 4.15
N ASN A 158 2.98 -19.48 4.47
CA ASN A 158 2.53 -19.63 5.86
C ASN A 158 3.44 -20.62 6.59
N LEU A 159 3.93 -20.19 7.74
CA LEU A 159 4.73 -21.00 8.65
C LEU A 159 3.91 -21.36 9.89
N GLU A 160 4.41 -22.33 10.66
CA GLU A 160 3.81 -22.69 11.95
C GLU A 160 3.75 -21.49 12.92
N ARG A 161 2.85 -21.56 13.90
CA ARG A 161 2.66 -20.56 14.95
C ARG A 161 2.30 -19.18 14.43
N ASN A 162 1.42 -19.11 13.42
CA ASN A 162 0.92 -17.87 12.83
C ASN A 162 2.03 -16.92 12.38
N ARG A 163 3.01 -17.46 11.65
CA ARG A 163 4.12 -16.73 11.04
C ARG A 163 4.08 -16.85 9.53
N VAL A 164 4.73 -15.91 8.85
CA VAL A 164 4.89 -15.95 7.39
C VAL A 164 6.35 -15.72 7.01
N LYS A 165 6.77 -16.38 5.93
CA LYS A 165 7.98 -16.07 5.18
C LYS A 165 7.58 -15.26 3.95
N LEU A 166 8.27 -14.15 3.68
CA LEU A 166 8.13 -13.37 2.46
C LEU A 166 9.23 -13.79 1.49
N ASN A 167 8.84 -14.15 0.27
CA ASN A 167 9.77 -14.45 -0.82
C ASN A 167 9.64 -13.36 -1.88
N ILE A 168 10.74 -12.69 -2.19
CA ILE A 168 10.84 -11.60 -3.17
C ILE A 168 11.79 -12.08 -4.27
N GLU A 169 11.25 -12.38 -5.44
CA GLU A 169 12.00 -12.79 -6.62
C GLU A 169 12.09 -11.60 -7.57
N ILE A 170 13.28 -11.24 -7.97
CA ILE A 170 13.56 -10.06 -8.78
C ILE A 170 14.21 -10.50 -10.09
N ASP A 171 13.53 -10.22 -11.19
CA ASP A 171 14.17 -10.20 -12.50
C ASP A 171 14.48 -8.73 -12.85
N GLU A 172 15.75 -8.36 -12.77
CA GLU A 172 16.15 -6.97 -13.00
C GLU A 172 16.06 -6.53 -14.46
N GLY A 173 15.84 -7.45 -15.38
CA GLY A 173 15.79 -7.19 -16.79
C GLY A 173 17.07 -6.55 -17.34
N SER A 174 16.98 -5.93 -18.50
CA SER A 174 18.11 -5.24 -19.13
C SER A 174 18.11 -3.75 -18.77
N THR A 175 19.30 -3.18 -18.57
CA THR A 175 19.45 -1.72 -18.42
C THR A 175 19.15 -0.99 -19.71
N ALA A 176 18.33 0.05 -19.63
CA ALA A 176 18.09 0.94 -20.76
C ALA A 176 19.37 1.72 -21.12
N ARG A 177 19.65 1.85 -22.40
CA ARG A 177 20.81 2.56 -22.93
C ARG A 177 20.40 3.52 -24.02
N ILE A 178 20.99 4.71 -24.01
CA ILE A 178 20.78 5.69 -25.07
C ILE A 178 21.52 5.22 -26.33
N LYS A 179 20.78 4.98 -27.41
CA LYS A 179 21.35 4.67 -28.72
C LYS A 179 21.76 5.93 -29.46
N LYS A 180 20.95 7.00 -29.38
CA LYS A 180 21.17 8.26 -30.08
C LYS A 180 20.48 9.39 -29.30
N VAL A 181 21.10 10.54 -29.29
CA VAL A 181 20.53 11.81 -28.85
C VAL A 181 20.47 12.72 -30.04
N ASN A 182 19.32 13.28 -30.37
CA ASN A 182 19.14 14.31 -31.39
C ASN A 182 18.68 15.59 -30.71
N ILE A 183 19.36 16.69 -30.97
CA ILE A 183 18.98 18.01 -30.48
C ILE A 183 18.40 18.77 -31.67
N VAL A 184 17.17 19.28 -31.52
CA VAL A 184 16.44 19.99 -32.56
C VAL A 184 16.16 21.42 -32.12
N GLY A 185 16.32 22.38 -33.03
CA GLY A 185 16.08 23.81 -32.71
C GLY A 185 17.30 24.54 -32.11
N ASN A 186 18.48 23.96 -32.19
CA ASN A 186 19.73 24.54 -31.74
C ASN A 186 20.33 25.50 -32.77
N GLU A 187 19.86 26.75 -32.81
CA GLU A 187 20.32 27.75 -33.76
C GLU A 187 21.71 28.36 -33.43
N ASN A 188 22.01 28.51 -32.12
CA ASN A 188 23.20 29.22 -31.64
C ASN A 188 24.36 28.33 -31.20
N PHE A 189 24.11 27.07 -30.95
CA PHE A 189 25.10 26.10 -30.45
C PHE A 189 25.05 24.81 -31.29
N SER A 190 26.17 24.21 -31.55
CA SER A 190 26.23 22.93 -32.25
C SER A 190 25.74 21.78 -31.34
N GLU A 191 25.19 20.73 -31.92
CA GLU A 191 24.78 19.52 -31.20
C GLU A 191 25.96 18.94 -30.37
N GLU A 192 27.17 18.96 -30.93
CA GLU A 192 28.37 18.46 -30.27
C GLU A 192 28.75 19.28 -29.04
N GLU A 193 28.59 20.60 -29.07
CA GLU A 193 28.85 21.49 -27.93
C GLU A 193 27.87 21.21 -26.80
N LEU A 194 26.58 21.10 -27.13
CA LEU A 194 25.55 20.81 -26.15
C LEU A 194 25.73 19.43 -25.53
N LEU A 195 26.07 18.42 -26.31
CA LEU A 195 26.30 17.05 -25.84
C LEU A 195 27.54 16.90 -24.93
N ARG A 196 28.47 17.86 -24.92
CA ARG A 196 29.60 17.83 -23.98
C ARG A 196 29.17 17.96 -22.53
N PHE A 197 28.08 18.68 -22.27
CA PHE A 197 27.52 18.88 -20.93
C PHE A 197 26.64 17.74 -20.46
N PHE A 198 26.23 16.83 -21.35
CA PHE A 198 25.45 15.66 -20.99
C PHE A 198 26.33 14.59 -20.33
N LYS A 199 25.91 14.09 -19.17
CA LYS A 199 26.47 12.87 -18.56
C LYS A 199 26.03 11.62 -19.33
N LEU A 200 24.79 11.62 -19.80
CA LEU A 200 24.21 10.57 -20.62
C LEU A 200 24.69 10.69 -22.07
N LYS A 201 25.60 9.83 -22.47
CA LYS A 201 26.16 9.82 -23.83
C LYS A 201 25.83 8.52 -24.56
N PRO A 202 25.55 8.57 -25.89
CA PRO A 202 25.37 7.37 -26.68
C PRO A 202 26.64 6.50 -26.64
N ARG A 203 26.45 5.20 -26.83
CA ARG A 203 27.55 4.24 -26.85
C ARG A 203 28.38 4.42 -28.12
N THR A 204 29.63 4.82 -27.98
CA THR A 204 30.61 4.83 -29.06
C THR A 204 31.55 3.63 -28.94
N TRP A 205 32.14 3.19 -30.06
CA TRP A 205 33.13 2.09 -30.11
C TRP A 205 34.24 2.25 -29.04
N ARG A 206 34.74 3.47 -28.81
CA ARG A 206 35.77 3.76 -27.80
C ARG A 206 35.30 3.64 -26.37
N SER A 207 34.00 3.53 -26.12
CA SER A 207 33.44 3.49 -24.76
C SER A 207 33.10 2.09 -24.28
N ILE A 208 33.52 1.05 -25.00
CA ILE A 208 33.24 -0.36 -24.63
C ILE A 208 33.81 -0.71 -23.25
N PHE A 209 34.92 -0.09 -22.85
CA PHE A 209 35.59 -0.32 -21.58
C PHE A 209 35.24 0.71 -20.48
N SER A 210 34.36 1.68 -20.75
CA SER A 210 33.97 2.68 -19.75
C SER A 210 32.66 2.26 -19.09
N LYS A 211 32.63 2.21 -17.74
CA LYS A 211 31.41 2.12 -16.93
C LYS A 211 30.64 3.43 -17.07
N ARG A 212 29.72 3.51 -18.04
CA ARG A 212 28.82 4.64 -18.19
C ARG A 212 27.53 4.37 -17.43
N GLU A 213 27.00 5.44 -16.86
CA GLU A 213 25.73 5.37 -16.14
C GLU A 213 24.60 4.90 -17.06
N PRO A 214 23.72 4.02 -16.58
CA PRO A 214 22.53 3.60 -17.31
C PRO A 214 21.61 4.81 -17.52
N TYR A 215 20.80 4.75 -18.57
CA TYR A 215 19.76 5.77 -18.78
C TYR A 215 18.78 5.76 -17.60
N SER A 216 18.55 6.92 -17.00
CA SER A 216 17.42 7.16 -16.10
C SER A 216 16.78 8.51 -16.45
N LYS A 217 15.49 8.65 -16.12
CA LYS A 217 14.77 9.92 -16.30
C LYS A 217 15.41 11.04 -15.46
N GLU A 218 15.88 10.73 -14.30
CA GLU A 218 16.50 11.65 -13.35
C GLU A 218 17.81 12.19 -13.93
N ASN A 219 18.65 11.31 -14.47
CA ASN A 219 19.89 11.72 -15.13
C ASN A 219 19.63 12.60 -16.35
N LEU A 220 18.62 12.24 -17.18
CA LEU A 220 18.23 13.07 -18.31
C LEU A 220 17.74 14.46 -17.87
N LYS A 221 16.91 14.53 -16.83
CA LYS A 221 16.43 15.78 -16.28
C LYS A 221 17.58 16.63 -15.77
N GLY A 222 18.52 16.04 -15.04
CA GLY A 222 19.73 16.73 -14.56
C GLY A 222 20.61 17.28 -15.71
N ASP A 223 20.76 16.51 -16.78
CA ASP A 223 21.51 16.96 -17.98
C ASP A 223 20.80 18.15 -18.65
N LEU A 224 19.47 18.11 -18.82
CA LEU A 224 18.68 19.19 -19.38
C LEU A 224 18.73 20.46 -18.49
N GLU A 225 18.64 20.32 -17.20
CA GLU A 225 18.80 21.44 -16.25
C GLU A 225 20.18 22.07 -16.33
N THR A 226 21.23 21.24 -16.47
CA THR A 226 22.61 21.73 -16.61
C THR A 226 22.78 22.57 -17.87
N VAL A 227 22.26 22.10 -19.01
CA VAL A 227 22.30 22.84 -20.28
C VAL A 227 21.49 24.13 -20.20
N SER A 228 20.29 24.06 -19.62
CA SER A 228 19.43 25.22 -19.46
C SER A 228 20.11 26.30 -18.58
N TYR A 229 20.71 25.90 -17.46
CA TYR A 229 21.40 26.81 -16.56
C TYR A 229 22.64 27.45 -17.21
N THR A 230 23.46 26.69 -17.92
CA THR A 230 24.71 27.17 -18.51
C THR A 230 24.51 28.01 -19.76
N HIS A 231 23.41 27.81 -20.52
CA HIS A 231 23.21 28.46 -21.84
C HIS A 231 22.07 29.48 -21.86
N LEU A 232 21.07 29.35 -20.96
CA LEU A 232 19.93 30.27 -20.91
C LEU A 232 20.06 31.34 -19.81
N THR A 233 20.92 31.14 -18.82
CA THR A 233 21.10 32.08 -17.68
C THR A 233 22.37 32.89 -17.73
N LEU A 234 23.15 32.85 -18.80
CA LEU A 234 24.25 33.79 -18.98
C LEU A 234 23.68 35.20 -19.10
N PRO A 235 24.06 36.14 -18.20
CA PRO A 235 23.55 37.49 -18.26
C PRO A 235 23.99 38.11 -19.58
N THR A 236 23.03 38.67 -20.29
CA THR A 236 23.28 39.62 -21.38
C THR A 236 23.87 40.92 -20.83
N ASN A 237 25.03 40.83 -20.23
CA ASN A 237 25.86 42.04 -19.98
C ASN A 237 26.68 42.36 -21.20
N ARG A 238 26.00 42.80 -22.25
CA ARG A 238 26.60 43.77 -23.17
C ARG A 238 26.01 45.12 -22.87
N CYS A 239 26.60 45.79 -21.90
CA CYS A 239 26.57 47.24 -21.85
C CYS A 239 27.61 47.75 -22.82
N VAL A 240 27.15 48.57 -23.76
CA VAL A 240 27.91 49.41 -24.68
C VAL A 240 28.78 50.38 -23.84
#